data_4a117201c8b3f39deaef06ae9904297b
#
_entry.id   4a117201c8b3f39deaef06ae9904297b
#
_cell.length_a   1.000
_cell.length_b   1.000
_cell.length_c   1.000
_cell.angle_alpha   90.00
_cell.angle_beta   90.00
_cell.angle_gamma   90.00
#
_symmetry.space_group_name_H-M   'P 1'
#
loop_
_entity.id
_entity.type
_entity.pdbx_description
1 polymer ?
#
loop_
_entity_poly.entity_id
_entity_poly.type
_entity_poly.pdbx_seq_one_letter_code
_entity_poly.pdbx_strand_id
1 'polypeptide(L)'
;MVLNYIWIGFFLIAFVIAMVKLLFFGDFDVFPAMMDSTFASSKTAFEISLGLTGVLSLWLGIMKIGEKGGVVNALAKLLSPIFVKLFPEIPKGHPVTGSIFMNIAANMLGLDNAATPLGLKAMEQLQELNPKKDTATNPMIMFLVLNTSGLTLIPISIMVYRAQMGAAQPTDIFIPILLATFFSTLAGVIITSLYQKINLLNRTILLTLGGAALVVAAIIWGFGQMDSLLMNKVSTSAANIILMLIIIAFILAGVRKKVNVYDAFIEGAKDGFTTAVRIIPYLVAILVGIGVFRASGAMDMLINGIKYGVGACGGNTDFVAALPTALMKPLSGSGARGMMVDAMTTYGADSFVGRLSCIFQGSTDTTFYILAVYFGSVGVVKMRHAVTCGLLADLAGIIAAIAIAYMFFG
;
A
#
# COMPACT_ATOMS: atom_id res chain seq x y z
N MET A 1 -1.15 13.88 -12.60
CA MET A 1 -1.98 14.04 -13.81
C MET A 1 -3.09 12.99 -13.91
N VAL A 2 -2.81 11.67 -13.77
CA VAL A 2 -3.84 10.61 -13.92
C VAL A 2 -5.02 10.78 -12.94
N LEU A 3 -4.74 11.01 -11.65
CA LEU A 3 -5.79 11.22 -10.65
C LEU A 3 -6.73 12.38 -10.99
N ASN A 4 -6.21 13.44 -11.61
CA ASN A 4 -7.03 14.58 -12.05
C ASN A 4 -8.10 14.16 -13.07
N TYR A 5 -7.73 13.34 -14.07
CA TYR A 5 -8.68 12.84 -15.07
C TYR A 5 -9.69 11.87 -14.46
N ILE A 6 -9.27 11.01 -13.52
CA ILE A 6 -10.18 10.10 -12.82
C ILE A 6 -11.17 10.89 -11.98
N TRP A 7 -10.70 11.88 -11.23
CA TRP A 7 -11.54 12.72 -10.40
C TRP A 7 -12.57 13.52 -11.23
N ILE A 8 -12.14 14.12 -12.33
CA ILE A 8 -13.05 14.76 -13.31
C ILE A 8 -14.04 13.74 -13.85
N GLY A 9 -13.57 12.54 -14.20
CA GLY A 9 -14.39 11.45 -14.71
C GLY A 9 -15.51 11.04 -13.74
N PHE A 10 -15.25 11.02 -12.43
CA PHE A 10 -16.29 10.71 -11.44
C PHE A 10 -17.48 11.67 -11.54
N PHE A 11 -17.24 12.97 -11.67
CA PHE A 11 -18.32 13.96 -11.76
C PHE A 11 -18.99 13.95 -13.14
N LEU A 12 -18.22 13.92 -14.22
CA LEU A 12 -18.80 13.98 -15.57
C LEU A 12 -19.62 12.73 -15.91
N ILE A 13 -19.10 11.54 -15.62
CA ILE A 13 -19.82 10.28 -15.86
C ILE A 13 -21.05 10.20 -14.97
N ALA A 14 -20.92 10.57 -13.69
CA ALA A 14 -22.05 10.62 -12.77
C ALA A 14 -23.16 11.55 -13.28
N PHE A 15 -22.79 12.75 -13.75
CA PHE A 15 -23.74 13.71 -14.31
C PHE A 15 -24.45 13.16 -15.54
N VAL A 16 -23.72 12.56 -16.48
CA VAL A 16 -24.32 11.97 -17.70
C VAL A 16 -25.29 10.84 -17.33
N ILE A 17 -24.91 9.94 -16.42
CA ILE A 17 -25.79 8.85 -15.97
C ILE A 17 -27.02 9.40 -15.27
N ALA A 18 -26.88 10.41 -14.40
CA ALA A 18 -27.98 11.06 -13.73
C ALA A 18 -28.96 11.73 -14.74
N MET A 19 -28.43 12.39 -15.77
CA MET A 19 -29.23 12.95 -16.84
C MET A 19 -29.98 11.88 -17.62
N VAL A 20 -29.36 10.76 -17.93
CA VAL A 20 -30.03 9.62 -18.58
C VAL A 20 -31.16 9.08 -17.70
N LYS A 21 -30.90 8.89 -16.39
CA LYS A 21 -31.93 8.43 -15.45
C LYS A 21 -33.08 9.40 -15.35
N LEU A 22 -32.83 10.69 -15.27
CA LEU A 22 -33.87 11.72 -15.20
C LEU A 22 -34.72 11.74 -16.49
N LEU A 23 -34.08 11.82 -17.66
CA LEU A 23 -34.78 12.04 -18.92
C LEU A 23 -35.48 10.81 -19.48
N PHE A 24 -34.90 9.62 -19.28
CA PHE A 24 -35.44 8.38 -19.90
C PHE A 24 -36.15 7.47 -18.89
N PHE A 25 -35.84 7.58 -17.59
CA PHE A 25 -36.46 6.74 -16.57
C PHE A 25 -37.27 7.53 -15.55
N GLY A 26 -37.30 8.88 -15.64
CA GLY A 26 -38.09 9.73 -14.75
C GLY A 26 -37.61 9.73 -13.31
N ASP A 27 -36.34 9.43 -13.08
CA ASP A 27 -35.72 9.42 -11.73
C ASP A 27 -35.39 10.85 -11.30
N PHE A 28 -36.33 11.51 -10.62
CA PHE A 28 -36.16 12.87 -10.11
C PHE A 28 -35.32 12.92 -8.83
N ASP A 29 -35.08 11.79 -8.15
CA ASP A 29 -34.37 11.72 -6.88
C ASP A 29 -32.85 11.61 -7.06
N VAL A 30 -32.36 11.30 -8.26
CA VAL A 30 -30.94 11.08 -8.54
C VAL A 30 -30.07 12.30 -8.25
N PHE A 31 -30.50 13.51 -8.64
CA PHE A 31 -29.76 14.75 -8.38
C PHE A 31 -29.79 15.17 -6.90
N PRO A 32 -30.93 15.16 -6.20
CA PRO A 32 -30.97 15.29 -4.75
C PRO A 32 -30.01 14.31 -4.05
N ALA A 33 -30.05 13.02 -4.36
CA ALA A 33 -29.17 12.01 -3.78
C ALA A 33 -27.68 12.30 -4.03
N MET A 34 -27.32 12.77 -5.23
CA MET A 34 -25.94 13.19 -5.55
C MET A 34 -25.51 14.39 -4.69
N MET A 35 -26.36 15.39 -4.53
CA MET A 35 -26.06 16.56 -3.70
C MET A 35 -25.94 16.19 -2.22
N ASP A 36 -26.87 15.41 -1.68
CA ASP A 36 -26.79 14.90 -0.30
C ASP A 36 -25.53 14.10 -0.07
N SER A 37 -25.11 13.30 -1.04
CA SER A 37 -23.86 12.54 -1.01
C SER A 37 -22.63 13.46 -0.91
N THR A 38 -22.62 14.65 -1.53
CA THR A 38 -21.50 15.59 -1.40
C THR A 38 -21.32 16.07 0.03
N PHE A 39 -22.41 16.45 0.70
CA PHE A 39 -22.39 16.91 2.09
C PHE A 39 -22.03 15.78 3.06
N ALA A 40 -22.67 14.62 2.90
CA ALA A 40 -22.40 13.44 3.72
C ALA A 40 -20.95 12.98 3.59
N SER A 41 -20.43 12.87 2.37
CA SER A 41 -19.04 12.48 2.13
C SER A 41 -18.02 13.48 2.66
N SER A 42 -18.30 14.78 2.55
CA SER A 42 -17.43 15.83 3.12
C SER A 42 -17.37 15.74 4.65
N LYS A 43 -18.52 15.54 5.30
CA LYS A 43 -18.60 15.37 6.77
C LYS A 43 -17.83 14.10 7.19
N THR A 44 -18.10 12.98 6.54
CA THR A 44 -17.43 11.70 6.81
C THR A 44 -15.91 11.81 6.64
N ALA A 45 -15.43 12.47 5.57
CA ALA A 45 -14.00 12.67 5.34
C ALA A 45 -13.33 13.45 6.49
N PHE A 46 -13.98 14.48 6.98
CA PHE A 46 -13.48 15.27 8.10
C PHE A 46 -13.47 14.47 9.42
N GLU A 47 -14.57 13.78 9.73
CA GLU A 47 -14.71 12.98 10.96
C GLU A 47 -13.66 11.85 11.00
N ILE A 48 -13.46 11.15 9.89
CA ILE A 48 -12.41 10.12 9.76
C ILE A 48 -11.03 10.74 10.01
N SER A 49 -10.72 11.87 9.37
CA SER A 49 -9.41 12.51 9.50
C SER A 49 -9.14 12.97 10.93
N LEU A 50 -10.16 13.50 11.60
CA LEU A 50 -10.07 13.91 13.00
C LEU A 50 -9.79 12.70 13.92
N GLY A 51 -10.53 11.60 13.74
CA GLY A 51 -10.32 10.38 14.50
C GLY A 51 -8.98 9.69 14.25
N LEU A 52 -8.42 9.85 13.05
CA LEU A 52 -7.08 9.34 12.73
C LEU A 52 -5.97 10.03 13.54
N THR A 53 -6.18 11.26 14.01
CA THR A 53 -5.15 12.09 14.65
C THR A 53 -4.49 11.41 15.84
N GLY A 54 -5.26 10.84 16.76
CA GLY A 54 -4.74 10.18 17.96
C GLY A 54 -3.92 8.94 17.63
N VAL A 55 -4.44 8.08 16.76
CA VAL A 55 -3.80 6.80 16.43
C VAL A 55 -2.56 7.02 15.53
N LEU A 56 -2.60 7.98 14.59
CA LEU A 56 -1.42 8.37 13.83
C LEU A 56 -0.34 8.96 14.73
N SER A 57 -0.70 9.82 15.69
CA SER A 57 0.24 10.38 16.65
C SER A 57 0.90 9.28 17.50
N LEU A 58 0.14 8.31 17.97
CA LEU A 58 0.67 7.16 18.71
C LEU A 58 1.73 6.42 17.89
N TRP A 59 1.36 6.00 16.69
CA TRP A 59 2.24 5.16 15.88
C TRP A 59 3.44 5.91 15.33
N LEU A 60 3.29 7.14 14.83
CA LEU A 60 4.44 7.93 14.38
C LEU A 60 5.36 8.31 15.54
N GLY A 61 4.81 8.49 16.76
CA GLY A 61 5.62 8.61 17.98
C GLY A 61 6.48 7.37 18.25
N ILE A 62 5.89 6.19 18.21
CA ILE A 62 6.61 4.91 18.37
C ILE A 62 7.66 4.72 17.26
N MET A 63 7.29 5.00 16.00
CA MET A 63 8.19 4.90 14.85
C MET A 63 9.40 5.82 14.98
N LYS A 64 9.22 7.05 15.50
CA LYS A 64 10.30 8.01 15.74
C LYS A 64 11.31 7.52 16.78
N ILE A 65 10.84 6.83 17.82
CA ILE A 65 11.74 6.17 18.78
C ILE A 65 12.61 5.13 18.06
N GLY A 66 11.99 4.26 17.25
CA GLY A 66 12.70 3.23 16.46
C GLY A 66 13.71 3.83 15.47
N GLU A 67 13.35 4.91 14.78
CA GLU A 67 14.22 5.65 13.86
C GLU A 67 15.46 6.16 14.61
N LYS A 68 15.29 6.94 15.68
CA LYS A 68 16.38 7.45 16.50
C LYS A 68 17.16 6.33 17.22
N GLY A 69 16.48 5.24 17.55
CA GLY A 69 17.08 4.01 18.10
C GLY A 69 17.95 3.25 17.11
N GLY A 70 17.93 3.63 15.82
CA GLY A 70 18.75 3.03 14.77
C GLY A 70 18.20 1.72 14.20
N VAL A 71 16.91 1.44 14.37
CA VAL A 71 16.25 0.22 13.84
C VAL A 71 16.32 0.17 12.33
N VAL A 72 16.15 1.32 11.63
CA VAL A 72 16.28 1.41 10.17
C VAL A 72 17.67 0.95 9.72
N ASN A 73 18.73 1.42 10.40
CA ASN A 73 20.10 1.02 10.12
C ASN A 73 20.35 -0.49 10.36
N ALA A 74 19.75 -1.04 11.42
CA ALA A 74 19.87 -2.46 11.73
C ALA A 74 19.20 -3.32 10.65
N LEU A 75 17.99 -2.95 10.23
CA LEU A 75 17.26 -3.62 9.16
C LEU A 75 17.98 -3.50 7.81
N ALA A 76 18.50 -2.32 7.46
CA ALA A 76 19.28 -2.10 6.26
C ALA A 76 20.53 -3.02 6.20
N LYS A 77 21.23 -3.18 7.34
CA LYS A 77 22.36 -4.11 7.43
C LYS A 77 21.93 -5.57 7.27
N LEU A 78 20.81 -5.96 7.85
CA LEU A 78 20.28 -7.32 7.74
C LEU A 78 19.93 -7.67 6.28
N LEU A 79 19.40 -6.72 5.54
CA LEU A 79 18.97 -6.90 4.14
C LEU A 79 20.13 -6.74 3.13
N SER A 80 21.26 -6.15 3.55
CA SER A 80 22.41 -5.87 2.69
C SER A 80 22.90 -7.07 1.86
N PRO A 81 23.01 -8.30 2.38
CA PRO A 81 23.57 -9.43 1.61
C PRO A 81 22.76 -9.78 0.36
N ILE A 82 21.44 -9.68 0.42
CA ILE A 82 20.57 -9.94 -0.75
C ILE A 82 20.58 -8.77 -1.72
N PHE A 83 20.48 -7.55 -1.22
CA PHE A 83 20.40 -6.38 -2.08
C PHE A 83 21.67 -6.15 -2.90
N VAL A 84 22.86 -6.39 -2.34
CA VAL A 84 24.11 -6.33 -3.13
C VAL A 84 24.06 -7.26 -4.35
N LYS A 85 23.33 -8.37 -4.29
CA LYS A 85 23.20 -9.31 -5.41
C LYS A 85 22.11 -8.91 -6.41
N LEU A 86 21.13 -8.13 -5.98
CA LEU A 86 20.09 -7.58 -6.86
C LEU A 86 20.56 -6.33 -7.64
N PHE A 87 21.68 -5.73 -7.23
CA PHE A 87 22.25 -4.53 -7.87
C PHE A 87 23.69 -4.77 -8.37
N PRO A 88 23.92 -5.76 -9.28
CA PRO A 88 25.28 -6.15 -9.69
C PRO A 88 26.05 -5.07 -10.45
N GLU A 89 25.35 -4.11 -11.06
CA GLU A 89 25.95 -3.01 -11.83
C GLU A 89 26.43 -1.84 -10.94
N ILE A 90 26.11 -1.85 -9.64
CA ILE A 90 26.61 -0.84 -8.72
C ILE A 90 28.04 -1.19 -8.29
N PRO A 91 29.01 -0.25 -8.39
CA PRO A 91 30.37 -0.49 -7.93
C PRO A 91 30.41 -0.83 -6.43
N LYS A 92 31.26 -1.80 -6.05
CA LYS A 92 31.43 -2.19 -4.65
C LYS A 92 31.87 -0.99 -3.80
N GLY A 93 31.18 -0.78 -2.68
CA GLY A 93 31.48 0.31 -1.76
C GLY A 93 30.89 1.68 -2.17
N HIS A 94 30.15 1.75 -3.26
CA HIS A 94 29.51 3.02 -3.64
C HIS A 94 28.44 3.45 -2.63
N PRO A 95 28.37 4.75 -2.24
CA PRO A 95 27.44 5.25 -1.22
C PRO A 95 25.97 4.99 -1.51
N VAL A 96 25.59 4.90 -2.80
CA VAL A 96 24.21 4.62 -3.24
C VAL A 96 23.64 3.34 -2.64
N THR A 97 24.49 2.33 -2.43
CA THR A 97 24.09 1.06 -1.81
C THR A 97 23.47 1.30 -0.44
N GLY A 98 24.09 2.15 0.37
CA GLY A 98 23.58 2.55 1.68
C GLY A 98 22.25 3.30 1.58
N SER A 99 22.14 4.25 0.66
CA SER A 99 20.90 5.04 0.45
C SER A 99 19.73 4.17 0.01
N ILE A 100 19.95 3.22 -0.91
CA ILE A 100 18.94 2.23 -1.34
C ILE A 100 18.47 1.40 -0.15
N PHE A 101 19.40 0.84 0.64
CA PHE A 101 19.04 -0.05 1.75
C PHE A 101 18.29 0.69 2.86
N MET A 102 18.69 1.92 3.14
CA MET A 102 18.01 2.76 4.11
C MET A 102 16.59 3.14 3.65
N ASN A 103 16.40 3.47 2.37
CA ASN A 103 15.08 3.74 1.81
C ASN A 103 14.16 2.51 1.92
N ILE A 104 14.63 1.33 1.47
CA ILE A 104 13.84 0.11 1.51
C ILE A 104 13.52 -0.28 2.96
N ALA A 105 14.49 -0.19 3.88
CA ALA A 105 14.25 -0.46 5.30
C ALA A 105 13.23 0.50 5.92
N ALA A 106 13.27 1.79 5.55
CA ALA A 106 12.30 2.77 6.00
C ALA A 106 10.88 2.47 5.47
N ASN A 107 10.75 2.12 4.18
CA ASN A 107 9.48 1.70 3.58
C ASN A 107 8.92 0.44 4.25
N MET A 108 9.76 -0.58 4.48
CA MET A 108 9.34 -1.81 5.16
C MET A 108 8.77 -1.54 6.56
N LEU A 109 9.28 -0.53 7.24
CA LEU A 109 8.81 -0.11 8.56
C LEU A 109 7.63 0.87 8.49
N GLY A 110 7.20 1.32 7.29
CA GLY A 110 6.13 2.30 7.13
C GLY A 110 6.52 3.74 7.51
N LEU A 111 7.82 4.07 7.42
CA LEU A 111 8.38 5.39 7.69
C LEU A 111 8.37 6.27 6.42
N ASP A 112 7.20 6.56 5.86
CA ASP A 112 7.03 7.26 4.58
C ASP A 112 7.77 8.61 4.55
N ASN A 113 7.75 9.36 5.65
CA ASN A 113 8.44 10.65 5.78
C ASN A 113 9.96 10.55 5.66
N ALA A 114 10.55 9.44 6.15
CA ALA A 114 11.98 9.19 6.06
C ALA A 114 12.36 8.48 4.74
N ALA A 115 11.48 7.65 4.21
CA ALA A 115 11.73 6.85 3.02
C ALA A 115 11.90 7.72 1.77
N THR A 116 11.01 8.70 1.53
CA THR A 116 11.03 9.53 0.32
C THR A 116 12.35 10.32 0.14
N PRO A 117 12.86 11.08 1.13
CA PRO A 117 14.15 11.76 1.00
C PRO A 117 15.33 10.80 0.75
N LEU A 118 15.34 9.63 1.40
CA LEU A 118 16.36 8.61 1.18
C LEU A 118 16.31 8.04 -0.24
N GLY A 119 15.10 7.86 -0.79
CA GLY A 119 14.90 7.40 -2.15
C GLY A 119 15.32 8.43 -3.20
N LEU A 120 15.02 9.71 -3.00
CA LEU A 120 15.49 10.80 -3.86
C LEU A 120 17.02 10.86 -3.89
N LYS A 121 17.66 10.78 -2.72
CA LYS A 121 19.13 10.70 -2.60
C LYS A 121 19.70 9.48 -3.32
N ALA A 122 19.06 8.32 -3.21
CA ALA A 122 19.47 7.12 -3.94
C ALA A 122 19.38 7.33 -5.45
N MET A 123 18.31 7.96 -5.94
CA MET A 123 18.14 8.27 -7.37
C MET A 123 19.19 9.27 -7.89
N GLU A 124 19.51 10.31 -7.13
CA GLU A 124 20.58 11.25 -7.48
C GLU A 124 21.92 10.53 -7.63
N GLN A 125 22.28 9.68 -6.67
CA GLN A 125 23.51 8.90 -6.71
C GLN A 125 23.53 7.85 -7.83
N LEU A 126 22.37 7.25 -8.17
CA LEU A 126 22.23 6.37 -9.34
C LEU A 126 22.38 7.14 -10.65
N GLN A 127 21.91 8.40 -10.67
CA GLN A 127 22.01 9.26 -11.83
C GLN A 127 23.47 9.71 -12.08
N GLU A 128 24.29 9.85 -11.05
CA GLU A 128 25.74 10.07 -11.20
C GLU A 128 26.41 8.95 -11.98
N LEU A 129 26.02 7.70 -11.70
CA LEU A 129 26.52 6.49 -12.37
C LEU A 129 25.90 6.26 -13.76
N ASN A 130 24.85 7.00 -14.12
CA ASN A 130 24.09 6.76 -15.35
C ASN A 130 24.81 7.34 -16.58
N PRO A 131 25.20 6.50 -17.57
CA PRO A 131 25.86 6.98 -18.77
C PRO A 131 24.92 7.71 -19.74
N LYS A 132 23.58 7.45 -19.66
CA LYS A 132 22.56 8.07 -20.51
C LYS A 132 21.52 8.76 -19.61
N LYS A 133 21.69 10.04 -19.38
CA LYS A 133 20.93 10.81 -18.37
C LYS A 133 19.41 10.80 -18.56
N ASP A 134 18.92 10.63 -19.79
CA ASP A 134 17.48 10.59 -20.13
C ASP A 134 16.86 9.19 -20.01
N THR A 135 17.66 8.15 -19.80
CA THR A 135 17.25 6.75 -19.86
C THR A 135 17.49 6.02 -18.53
N ALA A 136 16.50 5.30 -18.04
CA ALA A 136 16.60 4.52 -16.82
C ALA A 136 17.68 3.41 -16.91
N THR A 137 18.50 3.27 -15.87
CA THR A 137 19.45 2.16 -15.73
C THR A 137 18.79 0.95 -15.05
N ASN A 138 19.41 -0.23 -15.18
CA ASN A 138 18.90 -1.43 -14.48
C ASN A 138 18.85 -1.26 -12.97
N PRO A 139 19.85 -0.70 -12.27
CA PRO A 139 19.73 -0.42 -10.83
C PRO A 139 18.58 0.51 -10.48
N MET A 140 18.34 1.58 -11.25
CA MET A 140 17.19 2.46 -11.03
C MET A 140 15.87 1.69 -11.12
N ILE A 141 15.71 0.85 -12.16
CA ILE A 141 14.49 0.08 -12.38
C ILE A 141 14.27 -0.92 -11.23
N MET A 142 15.28 -1.70 -10.85
CA MET A 142 15.18 -2.64 -9.73
C MET A 142 14.82 -1.90 -8.43
N PHE A 143 15.45 -0.76 -8.16
CA PHE A 143 15.16 0.05 -6.99
C PHE A 143 13.70 0.53 -6.96
N LEU A 144 13.18 1.01 -8.09
CA LEU A 144 11.79 1.47 -8.16
C LEU A 144 10.80 0.33 -8.07
N VAL A 145 11.07 -0.83 -8.66
CA VAL A 145 10.19 -2.00 -8.55
C VAL A 145 10.13 -2.53 -7.11
N LEU A 146 11.25 -2.51 -6.38
CA LEU A 146 11.26 -2.83 -4.94
C LEU A 146 10.43 -1.84 -4.12
N ASN A 147 10.41 -0.55 -4.49
CA ASN A 147 9.55 0.44 -3.85
C ASN A 147 8.08 0.24 -4.22
N THR A 148 7.74 -0.01 -5.50
CA THR A 148 6.35 -0.17 -5.95
C THR A 148 5.71 -1.45 -5.43
N SER A 149 6.47 -2.55 -5.37
CA SER A 149 5.99 -3.82 -4.79
C SER A 149 5.83 -3.75 -3.26
N GLY A 150 6.46 -2.75 -2.63
CA GLY A 150 6.16 -2.24 -1.31
C GLY A 150 6.10 -3.27 -0.17
N LEU A 151 7.16 -4.09 0.03
CA LEU A 151 7.19 -5.01 1.16
C LEU A 151 7.01 -4.24 2.48
N THR A 152 5.79 -4.25 3.00
CA THR A 152 5.43 -3.55 4.23
C THR A 152 5.37 -4.55 5.38
N LEU A 153 6.25 -4.39 6.37
CA LEU A 153 6.24 -5.22 7.58
C LEU A 153 5.20 -4.75 8.59
N ILE A 154 4.87 -3.46 8.58
CA ILE A 154 3.99 -2.85 9.57
C ILE A 154 2.96 -1.95 8.85
N PRO A 155 1.79 -2.48 8.43
CA PRO A 155 0.76 -1.73 7.68
C PRO A 155 -0.09 -0.83 8.61
N ILE A 156 0.56 0.04 9.38
CA ILE A 156 -0.06 0.84 10.43
C ILE A 156 -1.22 1.68 9.90
N SER A 157 -1.00 2.41 8.82
CA SER A 157 -1.99 3.34 8.28
C SER A 157 -3.33 2.66 8.01
N ILE A 158 -3.32 1.42 7.50
CA ILE A 158 -4.54 0.67 7.17
C ILE A 158 -5.27 0.23 8.44
N MET A 159 -4.53 -0.28 9.44
CA MET A 159 -5.11 -0.66 10.73
C MET A 159 -5.73 0.54 11.45
N VAL A 160 -5.13 1.72 11.32
CA VAL A 160 -5.65 2.98 11.86
C VAL A 160 -6.98 3.35 11.21
N TYR A 161 -7.09 3.25 9.87
CA TYR A 161 -8.36 3.47 9.17
C TYR A 161 -9.43 2.46 9.60
N ARG A 162 -9.08 1.18 9.74
CA ARG A 162 -10.02 0.16 10.21
C ARG A 162 -10.52 0.45 11.63
N ALA A 163 -9.62 0.82 12.54
CA ALA A 163 -10.00 1.20 13.89
C ALA A 163 -10.97 2.40 13.90
N GLN A 164 -10.71 3.41 13.08
CA GLN A 164 -11.58 4.59 12.95
C GLN A 164 -12.93 4.26 12.31
N MET A 165 -12.97 3.27 11.41
CA MET A 165 -14.20 2.79 10.76
C MET A 165 -14.97 1.77 11.62
N GLY A 166 -14.59 1.57 12.87
CA GLY A 166 -15.30 0.74 13.83
C GLY A 166 -15.12 -0.77 13.62
N ALA A 167 -14.02 -1.20 13.03
CA ALA A 167 -13.70 -2.62 12.92
C ALA A 167 -13.57 -3.24 14.32
N ALA A 168 -14.20 -4.40 14.52
CA ALA A 168 -14.13 -5.14 15.80
C ALA A 168 -12.68 -5.58 16.11
N GLN A 169 -11.92 -5.91 15.06
CA GLN A 169 -10.52 -6.35 15.13
C GLN A 169 -9.68 -5.63 14.06
N PRO A 170 -9.19 -4.40 14.31
CA PRO A 170 -8.44 -3.64 13.31
C PRO A 170 -7.19 -4.33 12.78
N THR A 171 -6.61 -5.24 13.55
CA THR A 171 -5.35 -5.94 13.27
C THR A 171 -5.51 -7.27 12.53
N ASP A 172 -6.74 -7.74 12.28
CA ASP A 172 -7.00 -9.03 11.61
C ASP A 172 -6.44 -9.11 10.18
N ILE A 173 -6.27 -7.94 9.53
CA ILE A 173 -5.68 -7.83 8.18
C ILE A 173 -4.15 -7.83 8.18
N PHE A 174 -3.48 -7.82 9.34
CA PHE A 174 -2.02 -7.68 9.44
C PHE A 174 -1.28 -8.81 8.71
N ILE A 175 -1.57 -10.06 9.06
CA ILE A 175 -0.95 -11.23 8.41
C ILE A 175 -1.36 -11.33 6.93
N PRO A 176 -2.64 -11.19 6.54
CA PRO A 176 -3.04 -11.12 5.15
C PRO A 176 -2.26 -10.09 4.30
N ILE A 177 -2.04 -8.87 4.81
CA ILE A 177 -1.25 -7.86 4.10
C ILE A 177 0.21 -8.30 3.97
N LEU A 178 0.83 -8.81 5.04
CA LEU A 178 2.22 -9.31 4.98
C LEU A 178 2.40 -10.37 3.91
N LEU A 179 1.47 -11.31 3.80
CA LEU A 179 1.50 -12.35 2.79
C LEU A 179 1.33 -11.76 1.39
N ALA A 180 0.37 -10.85 1.19
CA ALA A 180 0.11 -10.24 -0.11
C ALA A 180 1.30 -9.39 -0.60
N THR A 181 1.93 -8.58 0.27
CA THR A 181 3.11 -7.78 -0.08
C THR A 181 4.32 -8.66 -0.40
N PHE A 182 4.46 -9.79 0.29
CA PHE A 182 5.50 -10.75 -0.02
C PHE A 182 5.39 -11.27 -1.46
N PHE A 183 4.20 -11.69 -1.90
CA PHE A 183 3.99 -12.18 -3.26
C PHE A 183 4.20 -11.10 -4.31
N SER A 184 3.76 -9.87 -4.05
CA SER A 184 4.01 -8.73 -4.92
C SER A 184 5.52 -8.48 -5.07
N THR A 185 6.25 -8.41 -3.97
CA THR A 185 7.70 -8.16 -3.97
C THR A 185 8.46 -9.31 -4.62
N LEU A 186 8.09 -10.55 -4.33
CA LEU A 186 8.70 -11.73 -4.95
C LEU A 186 8.52 -11.69 -6.47
N ALA A 187 7.31 -11.42 -6.95
CA ALA A 187 7.01 -11.28 -8.38
C ALA A 187 7.81 -10.13 -9.00
N GLY A 188 7.83 -8.96 -8.36
CA GLY A 188 8.59 -7.80 -8.80
C GLY A 188 10.09 -8.09 -8.96
N VAL A 189 10.69 -8.74 -7.96
CA VAL A 189 12.10 -9.15 -7.99
C VAL A 189 12.35 -10.17 -9.11
N ILE A 190 11.52 -11.21 -9.23
CA ILE A 190 11.68 -12.24 -10.27
C ILE A 190 11.57 -11.62 -11.65
N ILE A 191 10.49 -10.88 -11.93
CA ILE A 191 10.24 -10.29 -13.24
C ILE A 191 11.36 -9.33 -13.63
N THR A 192 11.74 -8.43 -12.71
CA THR A 192 12.83 -7.48 -12.99
C THR A 192 14.16 -8.19 -13.20
N SER A 193 14.46 -9.22 -12.42
CA SER A 193 15.68 -10.03 -12.57
C SER A 193 15.73 -10.76 -13.90
N LEU A 194 14.59 -11.25 -14.42
CA LEU A 194 14.51 -11.86 -15.75
C LEU A 194 14.81 -10.84 -16.86
N TYR A 195 14.23 -9.64 -16.79
CA TYR A 195 14.54 -8.56 -17.75
C TYR A 195 16.00 -8.12 -17.69
N GLN A 196 16.60 -8.12 -16.50
CA GLN A 196 17.99 -7.68 -16.28
C GLN A 196 19.01 -8.81 -16.32
N LYS A 197 18.56 -10.04 -16.55
CA LYS A 197 19.41 -11.27 -16.58
C LYS A 197 20.23 -11.46 -15.29
N ILE A 198 19.64 -11.09 -14.14
CA ILE A 198 20.25 -11.34 -12.82
C ILE A 198 20.11 -12.82 -12.50
N ASN A 199 21.19 -13.45 -12.07
CA ASN A 199 21.18 -14.87 -11.70
C ASN A 199 20.46 -15.08 -10.35
N LEU A 200 19.19 -15.45 -10.40
CA LEU A 200 18.36 -15.76 -9.21
C LEU A 200 18.79 -17.06 -8.51
N LEU A 201 19.55 -17.95 -9.19
CA LEU A 201 20.08 -19.18 -8.59
C LEU A 201 21.33 -18.92 -7.75
N ASN A 202 21.76 -17.66 -7.60
CA ASN A 202 22.83 -17.31 -6.67
C ASN A 202 22.46 -17.78 -5.26
N ARG A 203 23.40 -18.48 -4.57
CA ARG A 203 23.17 -19.08 -3.25
C ARG A 203 22.57 -18.11 -2.25
N THR A 204 23.02 -16.86 -2.23
CA THR A 204 22.48 -15.84 -1.30
C THR A 204 21.04 -15.50 -1.61
N ILE A 205 20.70 -15.26 -2.90
CA ILE A 205 19.33 -14.95 -3.33
C ILE A 205 18.43 -16.15 -3.07
N LEU A 206 18.87 -17.36 -3.47
CA LEU A 206 18.08 -18.57 -3.30
C LEU A 206 17.81 -18.89 -1.82
N LEU A 207 18.80 -18.75 -0.95
CA LEU A 207 18.63 -18.99 0.50
C LEU A 207 17.74 -17.94 1.15
N THR A 208 17.82 -16.67 0.76
CA THR A 208 17.00 -15.61 1.38
C THR A 208 15.58 -15.60 0.82
N LEU A 209 15.38 -15.55 -0.50
CA LEU A 209 14.04 -15.54 -1.09
C LEU A 209 13.37 -16.91 -0.96
N GLY A 210 14.11 -18.00 -1.18
CA GLY A 210 13.61 -19.37 -0.99
C GLY A 210 13.28 -19.66 0.47
N GLY A 211 14.13 -19.24 1.41
CA GLY A 211 13.86 -19.35 2.84
C GLY A 211 12.62 -18.55 3.26
N ALA A 212 12.49 -17.30 2.79
CA ALA A 212 11.30 -16.50 3.03
C ALA A 212 10.04 -17.13 2.40
N ALA A 213 10.14 -17.67 1.18
CA ALA A 213 9.05 -18.38 0.52
C ALA A 213 8.63 -19.65 1.27
N LEU A 214 9.59 -20.39 1.82
CA LEU A 214 9.31 -21.57 2.67
C LEU A 214 8.59 -21.18 3.97
N VAL A 215 9.00 -20.08 4.61
CA VAL A 215 8.32 -19.55 5.81
C VAL A 215 6.88 -19.14 5.46
N VAL A 216 6.69 -18.42 4.36
CA VAL A 216 5.35 -18.02 3.89
C VAL A 216 4.51 -19.25 3.55
N ALA A 217 5.07 -20.24 2.85
CA ALA A 217 4.38 -21.49 2.55
C ALA A 217 3.99 -22.27 3.81
N ALA A 218 4.86 -22.31 4.82
CA ALA A 218 4.56 -22.92 6.11
C ALA A 218 3.45 -22.19 6.86
N ILE A 219 3.42 -20.85 6.82
CA ILE A 219 2.35 -20.04 7.39
C ILE A 219 1.02 -20.34 6.69
N ILE A 220 0.99 -20.30 5.35
CA ILE A 220 -0.21 -20.60 4.55
C ILE A 220 -0.70 -22.04 4.82
N TRP A 221 0.21 -23.00 4.82
CA TRP A 221 -0.14 -24.39 5.12
C TRP A 221 -0.70 -24.55 6.53
N GLY A 222 -0.05 -23.94 7.53
CA GLY A 222 -0.49 -23.97 8.93
C GLY A 222 -1.88 -23.37 9.12
N PHE A 223 -2.15 -22.21 8.53
CA PHE A 223 -3.47 -21.59 8.57
C PHE A 223 -4.51 -22.40 7.78
N GLY A 224 -4.15 -23.00 6.66
CA GLY A 224 -5.04 -23.87 5.88
C GLY A 224 -5.50 -25.15 6.57
N GLN A 225 -4.86 -25.54 7.70
CA GLN A 225 -5.30 -26.68 8.54
C GLN A 225 -6.29 -26.25 9.64
N MET A 226 -6.55 -24.95 9.80
CA MET A 226 -7.41 -24.41 10.85
C MET A 226 -8.81 -24.12 10.30
N ASP A 227 -9.83 -24.27 11.14
CA ASP A 227 -11.14 -23.72 10.83
C ASP A 227 -11.11 -22.17 10.87
N SER A 228 -12.10 -21.52 10.26
CA SER A 228 -12.13 -20.05 10.12
C SER A 228 -12.12 -19.33 11.48
N LEU A 229 -12.73 -19.88 12.53
CA LEU A 229 -12.75 -19.29 13.87
C LEU A 229 -11.37 -19.32 14.52
N LEU A 230 -10.72 -20.48 14.48
CA LEU A 230 -9.38 -20.68 15.05
C LEU A 230 -8.35 -19.85 14.26
N MET A 231 -8.43 -19.85 12.92
CA MET A 231 -7.57 -19.08 12.04
C MET A 231 -7.63 -17.58 12.38
N ASN A 232 -8.83 -17.01 12.47
CA ASN A 232 -9.01 -15.60 12.83
C ASN A 232 -8.46 -15.30 14.23
N LYS A 233 -8.72 -16.17 15.22
CA LYS A 233 -8.23 -15.99 16.58
C LYS A 233 -6.70 -16.06 16.66
N VAL A 234 -6.09 -17.04 16.01
CA VAL A 234 -4.62 -17.21 15.99
C VAL A 234 -3.95 -16.08 15.22
N SER A 235 -4.46 -15.72 14.02
CA SER A 235 -3.93 -14.64 13.19
C SER A 235 -3.97 -13.31 13.93
N THR A 236 -5.10 -12.94 14.53
CA THR A 236 -5.25 -11.69 15.28
C THR A 236 -4.37 -11.67 16.54
N SER A 237 -4.31 -12.79 17.28
CA SER A 237 -3.44 -12.86 18.46
C SER A 237 -1.98 -12.73 18.08
N ALA A 238 -1.54 -13.42 17.01
CA ALA A 238 -0.19 -13.31 16.49
C ALA A 238 0.14 -11.88 16.04
N ALA A 239 -0.78 -11.23 15.31
CA ALA A 239 -0.64 -9.83 14.89
C ALA A 239 -0.43 -8.90 16.10
N ASN A 240 -1.28 -9.02 17.13
CA ASN A 240 -1.22 -8.19 18.32
C ASN A 240 0.07 -8.42 19.11
N ILE A 241 0.53 -9.67 19.24
CA ILE A 241 1.81 -10.01 19.87
C ILE A 241 2.97 -9.40 19.09
N ILE A 242 3.00 -9.55 17.77
CA ILE A 242 4.06 -9.01 16.92
C ILE A 242 4.10 -7.47 17.03
N LEU A 243 2.95 -6.80 16.96
CA LEU A 243 2.89 -5.35 17.09
C LEU A 243 3.37 -4.87 18.46
N MET A 244 2.99 -5.56 19.54
CA MET A 244 3.49 -5.23 20.88
C MET A 244 5.00 -5.47 21.01
N LEU A 245 5.51 -6.56 20.45
CA LEU A 245 6.95 -6.83 20.41
C LEU A 245 7.73 -5.75 19.64
N ILE A 246 7.17 -5.24 18.53
CA ILE A 246 7.74 -4.13 17.76
C ILE A 246 7.82 -2.87 18.61
N ILE A 247 6.75 -2.50 19.31
CA ILE A 247 6.72 -1.35 20.22
C ILE A 247 7.81 -1.47 21.28
N ILE A 248 7.87 -2.62 21.96
CA ILE A 248 8.88 -2.89 22.98
C ILE A 248 10.30 -2.83 22.39
N ALA A 249 10.53 -3.45 21.24
CA ALA A 249 11.82 -3.45 20.57
C ALA A 249 12.28 -2.03 20.19
N PHE A 250 11.38 -1.16 19.74
CA PHE A 250 11.69 0.22 19.41
C PHE A 250 12.05 1.03 20.65
N ILE A 251 11.29 0.86 21.75
CA ILE A 251 11.61 1.49 23.04
C ILE A 251 12.98 1.04 23.54
N LEU A 252 13.25 -0.27 23.54
CA LEU A 252 14.54 -0.81 23.97
C LEU A 252 15.71 -0.34 23.08
N ALA A 253 15.49 -0.23 21.77
CA ALA A 253 16.49 0.32 20.87
C ALA A 253 16.79 1.79 21.17
N GLY A 254 15.78 2.59 21.48
CA GLY A 254 15.92 3.98 21.93
C GLY A 254 16.71 4.08 23.23
N VAL A 255 16.34 3.31 24.24
CA VAL A 255 17.05 3.24 25.54
C VAL A 255 18.51 2.85 25.35
N ARG A 256 18.78 1.79 24.56
CA ARG A 256 20.16 1.34 24.27
C ARG A 256 21.01 2.42 23.61
N LYS A 257 20.40 3.27 22.78
CA LYS A 257 21.05 4.40 22.11
C LYS A 257 21.09 5.68 22.97
N LYS A 258 20.59 5.61 24.21
CA LYS A 258 20.49 6.76 25.13
C LYS A 258 19.65 7.91 24.56
N VAL A 259 18.65 7.59 23.74
CA VAL A 259 17.68 8.55 23.24
C VAL A 259 16.71 8.88 24.38
N ASN A 260 16.35 10.16 24.54
CA ASN A 260 15.19 10.50 25.36
C ASN A 260 13.93 9.99 24.66
N VAL A 261 13.45 8.82 25.12
CA VAL A 261 12.35 8.08 24.48
C VAL A 261 11.07 8.90 24.47
N TYR A 262 10.77 9.61 25.56
CA TYR A 262 9.57 10.43 25.66
C TYR A 262 9.58 11.61 24.69
N ASP A 263 10.70 12.35 24.62
CA ASP A 263 10.82 13.49 23.70
C ASP A 263 10.80 13.03 22.24
N ALA A 264 11.43 11.89 21.93
CA ALA A 264 11.35 11.29 20.59
C ALA A 264 9.91 10.91 20.23
N PHE A 265 9.16 10.33 21.18
CA PHE A 265 7.76 10.03 20.99
C PHE A 265 6.94 11.29 20.68
N ILE A 266 7.12 12.36 21.49
CA ILE A 266 6.38 13.63 21.31
C ILE A 266 6.70 14.26 19.95
N GLU A 267 7.97 14.20 19.50
CA GLU A 267 8.37 14.69 18.16
C GLU A 267 7.61 13.95 17.05
N GLY A 268 7.61 12.61 17.06
CA GLY A 268 6.87 11.83 16.08
C GLY A 268 5.35 11.97 16.20
N ALA A 269 4.82 12.16 17.41
CA ALA A 269 3.39 12.42 17.62
C ALA A 269 2.93 13.73 16.98
N LYS A 270 3.77 14.79 17.01
CA LYS A 270 3.50 16.04 16.30
C LYS A 270 3.44 15.84 14.79
N ASP A 271 4.32 14.99 14.24
CA ASP A 271 4.29 14.63 12.82
C ASP A 271 2.98 13.89 12.47
N GLY A 272 2.47 13.06 13.40
CA GLY A 272 1.19 12.35 13.27
C GLY A 272 0.01 13.30 13.18
N PHE A 273 -0.03 14.29 14.05
CA PHE A 273 -1.05 15.36 14.01
C PHE A 273 -1.01 16.12 12.68
N THR A 274 0.18 16.56 12.27
CA THR A 274 0.36 17.29 11.00
C THR A 274 -0.08 16.45 9.80
N THR A 275 0.21 15.16 9.82
CA THR A 275 -0.20 14.21 8.76
C THR A 275 -1.70 14.07 8.70
N ALA A 276 -2.39 13.93 9.84
CA ALA A 276 -3.85 13.83 9.91
C ALA A 276 -4.52 15.09 9.32
N VAL A 277 -4.06 16.28 9.67
CA VAL A 277 -4.58 17.53 9.11
C VAL A 277 -4.33 17.62 7.59
N ARG A 278 -3.14 17.24 7.14
CA ARG A 278 -2.78 17.27 5.71
C ARG A 278 -3.64 16.32 4.86
N ILE A 279 -4.13 15.24 5.43
CA ILE A 279 -4.95 14.24 4.72
C ILE A 279 -6.37 14.77 4.44
N ILE A 280 -6.92 15.68 5.25
CA ILE A 280 -8.30 16.16 5.15
C ILE A 280 -8.70 16.57 3.72
N PRO A 281 -8.00 17.51 3.05
CA PRO A 281 -8.40 17.95 1.71
C PRO A 281 -8.43 16.80 0.68
N TYR A 282 -7.49 15.87 0.79
CA TYR A 282 -7.42 14.74 -0.13
C TYR A 282 -8.57 13.75 0.10
N LEU A 283 -8.92 13.47 1.37
CA LEU A 283 -10.06 12.62 1.68
C LEU A 283 -11.38 13.26 1.26
N VAL A 284 -11.57 14.55 1.54
CA VAL A 284 -12.76 15.28 1.07
C VAL A 284 -12.89 15.18 -0.45
N ALA A 285 -11.84 15.53 -1.20
CA ALA A 285 -11.88 15.50 -2.65
C ALA A 285 -12.25 14.11 -3.18
N ILE A 286 -11.60 13.06 -2.68
CA ILE A 286 -11.80 11.70 -3.18
C ILE A 286 -13.15 11.14 -2.74
N LEU A 287 -13.53 11.25 -1.46
CA LEU A 287 -14.79 10.69 -0.97
C LEU A 287 -16.00 11.40 -1.58
N VAL A 288 -15.95 12.72 -1.81
CA VAL A 288 -17.00 13.45 -2.53
C VAL A 288 -17.12 12.95 -3.96
N GLY A 289 -15.99 12.81 -4.69
CA GLY A 289 -16.02 12.30 -6.07
C GLY A 289 -16.59 10.88 -6.16
N ILE A 290 -16.18 9.97 -5.27
CA ILE A 290 -16.68 8.61 -5.18
C ILE A 290 -18.15 8.59 -4.77
N GLY A 291 -18.55 9.40 -3.80
CA GLY A 291 -19.91 9.50 -3.31
C GLY A 291 -20.88 9.93 -4.41
N VAL A 292 -20.53 10.96 -5.16
CA VAL A 292 -21.31 11.41 -6.35
C VAL A 292 -21.39 10.31 -7.41
N PHE A 293 -20.26 9.65 -7.71
CA PHE A 293 -20.20 8.56 -8.68
C PHE A 293 -21.06 7.35 -8.25
N ARG A 294 -21.07 7.03 -6.96
CA ARG A 294 -21.93 5.98 -6.39
C ARG A 294 -23.40 6.39 -6.38
N ALA A 295 -23.74 7.59 -5.93
CA ALA A 295 -25.13 8.08 -5.85
C ALA A 295 -25.79 8.15 -7.24
N SER A 296 -25.04 8.42 -8.30
CA SER A 296 -25.55 8.34 -9.67
C SER A 296 -25.89 6.91 -10.13
N GLY A 297 -25.36 5.87 -9.45
CA GLY A 297 -25.42 4.46 -9.85
C GLY A 297 -24.28 4.01 -10.76
N ALA A 298 -23.36 4.90 -11.11
CA ALA A 298 -22.22 4.58 -11.99
C ALA A 298 -21.31 3.49 -11.41
N MET A 299 -21.06 3.51 -10.10
CA MET A 299 -20.25 2.51 -9.41
C MET A 299 -20.89 1.12 -9.49
N ASP A 300 -22.20 1.04 -9.27
CA ASP A 300 -22.93 -0.23 -9.33
C ASP A 300 -22.98 -0.80 -10.77
N MET A 301 -23.10 0.08 -11.77
CA MET A 301 -23.00 -0.33 -13.17
C MET A 301 -21.62 -0.93 -13.49
N LEU A 302 -20.55 -0.29 -13.02
CA LEU A 302 -19.17 -0.78 -13.19
C LEU A 302 -18.98 -2.14 -12.50
N ILE A 303 -19.36 -2.25 -11.23
CA ILE A 303 -19.23 -3.48 -10.42
C ILE A 303 -20.06 -4.61 -11.06
N ASN A 304 -21.31 -4.36 -11.44
CA ASN A 304 -22.18 -5.36 -12.04
C ASN A 304 -21.70 -5.80 -13.42
N GLY A 305 -21.14 -4.88 -14.22
CA GLY A 305 -20.50 -5.22 -15.50
C GLY A 305 -19.34 -6.19 -15.33
N ILE A 306 -18.47 -5.92 -14.34
CA ILE A 306 -17.33 -6.83 -14.02
C ILE A 306 -17.85 -8.16 -13.45
N LYS A 307 -18.84 -8.13 -12.56
CA LYS A 307 -19.47 -9.36 -12.00
C LYS A 307 -20.04 -10.23 -13.10
N TYR A 308 -20.72 -9.63 -14.08
CA TYR A 308 -21.26 -10.37 -15.23
C TYR A 308 -20.13 -11.06 -16.02
N GLY A 309 -19.05 -10.34 -16.31
CA GLY A 309 -17.88 -10.91 -17.01
C GLY A 309 -17.23 -12.06 -16.24
N VAL A 310 -17.00 -11.89 -14.94
CA VAL A 310 -16.38 -12.92 -14.07
C VAL A 310 -17.31 -14.11 -13.93
N GLY A 311 -18.61 -13.89 -13.70
CA GLY A 311 -19.62 -14.94 -13.58
C GLY A 311 -19.80 -15.75 -14.88
N ALA A 312 -19.73 -15.09 -16.04
CA ALA A 312 -19.77 -15.78 -17.33
C ALA A 312 -18.58 -16.74 -17.53
N CYS A 313 -17.44 -16.46 -16.86
CA CYS A 313 -16.28 -17.37 -16.81
C CYS A 313 -16.37 -18.41 -15.68
N GLY A 314 -17.47 -18.48 -14.93
CA GLY A 314 -17.67 -19.42 -13.81
C GLY A 314 -16.90 -19.04 -12.53
N GLY A 315 -16.40 -17.81 -12.42
CA GLY A 315 -15.65 -17.33 -11.25
C GLY A 315 -16.57 -16.86 -10.11
N ASN A 316 -16.09 -16.93 -8.87
CA ASN A 316 -16.71 -16.26 -7.73
C ASN A 316 -16.64 -14.74 -7.91
N THR A 317 -17.69 -14.01 -7.56
CA THR A 317 -17.83 -12.57 -7.80
C THR A 317 -17.76 -11.72 -6.52
N ASP A 318 -17.57 -12.32 -5.35
CA ASP A 318 -17.59 -11.62 -4.05
C ASP A 318 -16.50 -10.56 -3.94
N PHE A 319 -15.33 -10.83 -4.54
CA PHE A 319 -14.20 -9.91 -4.54
C PHE A 319 -14.40 -8.67 -5.43
N VAL A 320 -15.35 -8.73 -6.39
CA VAL A 320 -15.48 -7.69 -7.44
C VAL A 320 -15.81 -6.33 -6.84
N ALA A 321 -16.60 -6.28 -5.78
CA ALA A 321 -16.95 -5.02 -5.12
C ALA A 321 -15.75 -4.31 -4.45
N ALA A 322 -14.65 -5.02 -4.17
CA ALA A 322 -13.41 -4.46 -3.65
C ALA A 322 -12.43 -4.01 -4.76
N LEU A 323 -12.61 -4.46 -6.01
CA LEU A 323 -11.71 -4.16 -7.14
C LEU A 323 -11.47 -2.67 -7.42
N PRO A 324 -12.41 -1.73 -7.20
CA PRO A 324 -12.12 -0.31 -7.35
C PRO A 324 -10.88 0.14 -6.57
N THR A 325 -10.66 -0.39 -5.35
CA THR A 325 -9.45 -0.12 -4.57
C THR A 325 -8.19 -0.66 -5.27
N ALA A 326 -8.23 -1.89 -5.76
CA ALA A 326 -7.11 -2.53 -6.46
C ALA A 326 -6.72 -1.79 -7.74
N LEU A 327 -7.71 -1.41 -8.56
CA LEU A 327 -7.49 -0.69 -9.82
C LEU A 327 -6.96 0.73 -9.61
N MET A 328 -7.38 1.38 -8.52
CA MET A 328 -6.91 2.72 -8.17
C MET A 328 -5.48 2.72 -7.60
N LYS A 329 -5.04 1.63 -6.97
CA LYS A 329 -3.78 1.59 -6.23
C LYS A 329 -2.53 1.91 -7.06
N PRO A 330 -2.31 1.33 -8.26
CA PRO A 330 -1.19 1.71 -9.12
C PRO A 330 -1.21 3.19 -9.55
N LEU A 331 -2.41 3.78 -9.66
CA LEU A 331 -2.63 5.12 -10.20
C LEU A 331 -2.50 6.20 -9.12
N SER A 332 -3.03 5.95 -7.92
CA SER A 332 -3.08 6.92 -6.84
C SER A 332 -3.26 6.26 -5.47
N GLY A 333 -2.29 6.42 -4.59
CA GLY A 333 -2.36 5.93 -3.20
C GLY A 333 -3.47 6.60 -2.37
N SER A 334 -3.68 7.91 -2.54
CA SER A 334 -4.79 8.62 -1.89
C SER A 334 -6.14 8.23 -2.48
N GLY A 335 -6.22 8.05 -3.80
CA GLY A 335 -7.42 7.55 -4.47
C GLY A 335 -7.82 6.15 -4.02
N ALA A 336 -6.86 5.22 -3.97
CA ALA A 336 -7.10 3.86 -3.47
C ALA A 336 -7.52 3.85 -1.99
N ARG A 337 -6.94 4.75 -1.18
CA ARG A 337 -7.35 4.94 0.22
C ARG A 337 -8.81 5.40 0.33
N GLY A 338 -9.23 6.34 -0.51
CA GLY A 338 -10.63 6.75 -0.60
C GLY A 338 -11.55 5.61 -0.99
N MET A 339 -11.19 4.79 -1.98
CA MET A 339 -11.95 3.60 -2.38
C MET A 339 -12.02 2.55 -1.27
N MET A 340 -10.94 2.37 -0.50
CA MET A 340 -10.94 1.49 0.69
C MET A 340 -11.91 1.99 1.76
N VAL A 341 -11.90 3.30 2.03
CA VAL A 341 -12.81 3.92 3.01
C VAL A 341 -14.25 3.79 2.54
N ASP A 342 -14.54 4.08 1.27
CA ASP A 342 -15.86 3.91 0.67
C ASP A 342 -16.34 2.45 0.76
N ALA A 343 -15.48 1.48 0.47
CA ALA A 343 -15.81 0.06 0.61
C ALA A 343 -16.14 -0.31 2.07
N MET A 344 -15.36 0.16 3.05
CA MET A 344 -15.65 -0.07 4.47
C MET A 344 -16.94 0.62 4.93
N THR A 345 -17.22 1.82 4.43
CA THR A 345 -18.45 2.56 4.74
C THR A 345 -19.69 1.87 4.17
N THR A 346 -19.59 1.40 2.92
CA THR A 346 -20.73 0.83 2.18
C THR A 346 -21.05 -0.59 2.60
N TYR A 347 -20.00 -1.43 2.74
CA TYR A 347 -20.16 -2.87 2.97
C TYR A 347 -19.85 -3.27 4.43
N GLY A 348 -19.30 -2.36 5.23
CA GLY A 348 -18.84 -2.61 6.60
C GLY A 348 -17.35 -2.92 6.67
N ALA A 349 -16.68 -2.43 7.72
CA ALA A 349 -15.24 -2.62 7.93
C ALA A 349 -14.84 -4.10 8.10
N ASP A 350 -15.72 -4.92 8.70
CA ASP A 350 -15.49 -6.34 8.97
C ASP A 350 -16.07 -7.27 7.90
N SER A 351 -16.69 -6.71 6.85
CA SER A 351 -17.14 -7.49 5.69
C SER A 351 -15.95 -8.04 4.88
N PHE A 352 -16.19 -9.09 4.10
CA PHE A 352 -15.20 -9.61 3.15
C PHE A 352 -14.67 -8.50 2.21
N VAL A 353 -15.58 -7.67 1.66
CA VAL A 353 -15.24 -6.56 0.76
C VAL A 353 -14.40 -5.49 1.48
N GLY A 354 -14.78 -5.12 2.70
CA GLY A 354 -14.03 -4.14 3.51
C GLY A 354 -12.62 -4.63 3.83
N ARG A 355 -12.48 -5.88 4.30
CA ARG A 355 -11.18 -6.51 4.57
C ARG A 355 -10.32 -6.65 3.32
N LEU A 356 -10.89 -7.15 2.21
CA LEU A 356 -10.17 -7.29 0.95
C LEU A 356 -9.69 -5.92 0.40
N SER A 357 -10.53 -4.87 0.49
CA SER A 357 -10.12 -3.51 0.11
C SER A 357 -8.92 -3.03 0.94
N CYS A 358 -8.87 -3.37 2.24
CA CYS A 358 -7.73 -3.08 3.10
C CYS A 358 -6.48 -3.85 2.67
N ILE A 359 -6.62 -5.13 2.31
CA ILE A 359 -5.50 -5.94 1.82
C ILE A 359 -4.99 -5.39 0.49
N PHE A 360 -5.86 -5.00 -0.45
CA PHE A 360 -5.46 -4.35 -1.71
C PHE A 360 -4.68 -3.05 -1.45
N GLN A 361 -5.15 -2.21 -0.53
CA GLN A 361 -4.45 -0.97 -0.17
C GLN A 361 -3.05 -1.23 0.38
N GLY A 362 -2.87 -2.34 1.10
CA GLY A 362 -1.60 -2.72 1.73
C GLY A 362 -0.70 -3.62 0.89
N SER A 363 -1.18 -4.24 -0.19
CA SER A 363 -0.44 -5.27 -0.93
C SER A 363 0.68 -4.73 -1.80
N THR A 364 0.60 -3.47 -2.25
CA THR A 364 1.59 -2.79 -3.10
C THR A 364 1.69 -1.32 -2.73
N ASP A 365 2.60 -0.58 -3.36
CA ASP A 365 2.59 0.87 -3.33
C ASP A 365 2.12 1.45 -4.68
N THR A 366 2.13 2.76 -4.83
CA THR A 366 1.55 3.47 -5.99
C THR A 366 2.56 3.57 -7.12
N THR A 367 2.52 2.62 -8.05
CA THR A 367 3.51 2.44 -9.12
C THR A 367 3.73 3.72 -9.93
N PHE A 368 2.69 4.33 -10.48
CA PHE A 368 2.86 5.52 -11.32
C PHE A 368 3.36 6.75 -10.54
N TYR A 369 2.98 6.89 -9.27
CA TYR A 369 3.48 7.97 -8.42
C TYR A 369 4.99 7.80 -8.14
N ILE A 370 5.41 6.62 -7.75
CA ILE A 370 6.82 6.29 -7.47
C ILE A 370 7.68 6.54 -8.72
N LEU A 371 7.24 6.03 -9.87
CA LEU A 371 7.97 6.25 -11.13
C LEU A 371 8.06 7.73 -11.49
N ALA A 372 6.97 8.48 -11.35
CA ALA A 372 6.95 9.92 -11.67
C ALA A 372 7.84 10.73 -10.73
N VAL A 373 7.80 10.47 -9.42
CA VAL A 373 8.58 11.22 -8.42
C VAL A 373 10.07 10.92 -8.57
N TYR A 374 10.45 9.65 -8.61
CA TYR A 374 11.85 9.28 -8.60
C TYR A 374 12.55 9.48 -9.94
N PHE A 375 11.94 9.10 -11.06
CA PHE A 375 12.50 9.41 -12.37
C PHE A 375 12.45 10.90 -12.69
N GLY A 376 11.35 11.58 -12.29
CA GLY A 376 11.19 13.02 -12.49
C GLY A 376 12.26 13.83 -11.75
N SER A 377 12.63 13.43 -10.53
CA SER A 377 13.65 14.13 -9.73
C SER A 377 15.04 14.17 -10.38
N VAL A 378 15.34 13.21 -11.25
CA VAL A 378 16.65 13.09 -11.92
C VAL A 378 16.58 13.27 -13.44
N GLY A 379 15.43 13.67 -14.00
CA GLY A 379 15.24 13.96 -15.40
C GLY A 379 15.25 12.73 -16.33
N VAL A 380 14.97 11.55 -15.81
CA VAL A 380 14.82 10.33 -16.63
C VAL A 380 13.45 10.33 -17.30
N VAL A 381 13.43 10.28 -18.63
CA VAL A 381 12.23 10.30 -19.48
C VAL A 381 11.90 8.89 -19.99
N LYS A 382 12.92 8.13 -20.39
CA LYS A 382 12.78 6.78 -20.96
C LYS A 382 12.83 5.73 -19.84
N MET A 383 11.66 5.32 -19.37
CA MET A 383 11.50 4.41 -18.21
C MET A 383 11.81 2.94 -18.52
N ARG A 384 12.01 2.55 -19.81
CA ARG A 384 12.26 1.16 -20.25
C ARG A 384 11.18 0.21 -19.69
N HIS A 385 11.62 -0.91 -19.08
CA HIS A 385 10.72 -1.94 -18.51
C HIS A 385 10.23 -1.66 -17.09
N ALA A 386 10.48 -0.46 -16.51
CA ALA A 386 10.08 -0.13 -15.14
C ALA A 386 8.56 -0.21 -14.94
N VAL A 387 7.78 0.38 -15.85
CA VAL A 387 6.31 0.36 -15.79
C VAL A 387 5.78 -1.07 -15.87
N THR A 388 6.28 -1.86 -16.81
CA THR A 388 5.83 -3.26 -17.01
C THR A 388 6.14 -4.10 -15.76
N CYS A 389 7.35 -4.00 -15.20
CA CYS A 389 7.73 -4.75 -14.01
C CYS A 389 6.90 -4.32 -12.78
N GLY A 390 6.66 -3.01 -12.61
CA GLY A 390 5.84 -2.49 -11.51
C GLY A 390 4.39 -2.98 -11.60
N LEU A 391 3.74 -2.85 -12.77
CA LEU A 391 2.36 -3.29 -12.96
C LEU A 391 2.18 -4.81 -12.84
N LEU A 392 3.17 -5.60 -13.26
CA LEU A 392 3.13 -7.06 -13.06
C LEU A 392 3.30 -7.44 -11.58
N ALA A 393 4.09 -6.68 -10.81
CA ALA A 393 4.17 -6.84 -9.37
C ALA A 393 2.85 -6.45 -8.69
N ASP A 394 2.21 -5.36 -9.12
CA ASP A 394 0.87 -4.96 -8.65
C ASP A 394 -0.17 -6.05 -8.93
N LEU A 395 -0.19 -6.59 -10.15
CA LEU A 395 -1.11 -7.67 -10.52
C LEU A 395 -0.90 -8.92 -9.66
N ALA A 396 0.35 -9.32 -9.41
CA ALA A 396 0.66 -10.44 -8.53
C ALA A 396 0.18 -10.17 -7.09
N GLY A 397 0.36 -8.95 -6.57
CA GLY A 397 -0.16 -8.52 -5.28
C GLY A 397 -1.68 -8.57 -5.20
N ILE A 398 -2.39 -8.14 -6.24
CA ILE A 398 -3.86 -8.20 -6.34
C ILE A 398 -4.34 -9.66 -6.32
N ILE A 399 -3.77 -10.53 -7.15
CA ILE A 399 -4.13 -11.94 -7.20
C ILE A 399 -3.88 -12.61 -5.84
N ALA A 400 -2.73 -12.37 -5.25
CA ALA A 400 -2.40 -12.89 -3.92
C ALA A 400 -3.37 -12.38 -2.85
N ALA A 401 -3.71 -11.08 -2.87
CA ALA A 401 -4.65 -10.49 -1.93
C ALA A 401 -6.04 -11.14 -2.00
N ILE A 402 -6.55 -11.42 -3.22
CA ILE A 402 -7.83 -12.13 -3.41
C ILE A 402 -7.75 -13.54 -2.82
N ALA A 403 -6.73 -14.32 -3.19
CA ALA A 403 -6.57 -15.70 -2.71
C ALA A 403 -6.44 -15.76 -1.18
N ILE A 404 -5.63 -14.86 -0.59
CA ILE A 404 -5.43 -14.76 0.85
C ILE A 404 -6.72 -14.32 1.55
N ALA A 405 -7.48 -13.35 0.99
CA ALA A 405 -8.74 -12.93 1.56
C ALA A 405 -9.77 -14.06 1.62
N TYR A 406 -9.87 -14.87 0.56
CA TYR A 406 -10.74 -16.06 0.59
C TYR A 406 -10.27 -17.08 1.61
N MET A 407 -8.97 -17.25 1.80
CA MET A 407 -8.44 -18.18 2.82
C MET A 407 -8.76 -17.73 4.24
N PHE A 408 -8.68 -16.42 4.53
CA PHE A 408 -8.84 -15.91 5.90
C PHE A 408 -10.28 -15.52 6.25
N PHE A 409 -11.08 -15.10 5.26
CA PHE A 409 -12.37 -14.43 5.48
C PHE A 409 -13.51 -14.95 4.57
N GLY A 410 -13.22 -15.92 3.69
CA GLY A 410 -14.19 -16.57 2.78
C GLY A 410 -14.98 -17.68 3.41
#